data_0cde7b3ba653b4a4e5c6868a7838801a
#
_entry.id   0cde7b3ba653b4a4e5c6868a7838801a
#
_cell.length_a   1.000
_cell.length_b   1.000
_cell.length_c   1.000
_cell.angle_alpha   90.00
_cell.angle_beta   90.00
_cell.angle_gamma   90.00
#
_symmetry.space_group_name_H-M   'P 1'
#
loop_
_entity.id
_entity.type
_entity.pdbx_description
1 polymer ?
#
loop_
_entity_poly.entity_id
_entity_poly.type
_entity_poly.pdbx_seq_one_letter_code
_entity_poly.pdbx_strand_id
1 'polypeptide(L)'
;ASDVYKRQASGENSVLRDAEEISAKAVLDAFKENDPVAVATMEKVGEQLGGALAIICCVTDPETIVIGGGVSKAGQPLIDCIRKYYREYAFESCKDTPIVIATLGNDAGIYGAAKMVL
;
A
#
# COMPACT_ATOMS: atom_id res chain seq x y z
N ALA A 1 -8.44 -9.02 -0.17
CA ALA A 1 -9.69 -9.74 0.20
C ALA A 1 -9.44 -11.23 0.43
N SER A 2 -8.72 -11.95 -0.45
CA SER A 2 -8.48 -13.39 -0.28
C SER A 2 -7.74 -13.74 1.02
N ASP A 3 -6.80 -12.91 1.46
CA ASP A 3 -6.09 -13.12 2.72
C ASP A 3 -6.99 -12.87 3.93
N VAL A 4 -7.89 -11.89 3.85
CA VAL A 4 -8.89 -11.64 4.89
C VAL A 4 -9.82 -12.84 5.05
N TYR A 5 -10.34 -13.40 3.95
CA TYR A 5 -11.20 -14.60 4.00
C TYR A 5 -10.48 -15.80 4.60
N LYS A 6 -9.20 -16.02 4.26
CA LYS A 6 -8.41 -17.12 4.84
C LYS A 6 -8.25 -16.98 6.34
N ARG A 7 -7.97 -15.77 6.83
CA ARG A 7 -7.79 -15.48 8.26
C ARG A 7 -9.11 -15.56 9.02
N GLN A 8 -10.21 -15.13 8.42
CA GLN A 8 -11.54 -15.31 9.01
C GLN A 8 -11.89 -16.78 9.18
N ALA A 9 -11.50 -17.62 8.22
CA ALA A 9 -11.71 -19.07 8.31
C ALA A 9 -10.88 -19.74 9.42
N SER A 10 -9.74 -19.14 9.82
CA SER A 10 -8.91 -19.61 10.94
C SER A 10 -9.44 -19.24 12.33
N GLY A 11 -10.55 -18.48 12.41
CA GLY A 11 -11.20 -18.12 13.68
C GLY A 11 -10.68 -16.83 14.32
N GLU A 12 -9.85 -16.06 13.65
CA GLU A 12 -9.38 -14.76 14.16
C GLU A 12 -10.54 -13.76 14.29
N ASN A 13 -10.61 -13.04 15.43
CA ASN A 13 -11.60 -12.00 15.63
C ASN A 13 -11.26 -10.75 14.80
N SER A 14 -12.26 -10.24 14.05
CA SER A 14 -12.09 -9.09 13.19
C SER A 14 -13.42 -8.40 12.95
N VAL A 15 -13.42 -7.08 12.91
CA VAL A 15 -14.59 -6.28 12.52
C VAL A 15 -15.01 -6.53 11.05
N LEU A 16 -14.12 -7.09 10.24
CA LEU A 16 -14.39 -7.45 8.86
C LEU A 16 -15.32 -8.66 8.72
N ARG A 17 -15.62 -9.39 9.80
CA ARG A 17 -16.56 -10.52 9.76
C ARG A 17 -17.98 -10.12 9.43
N ASP A 18 -18.38 -8.95 9.92
CA ASP A 18 -19.74 -8.42 9.76
C ASP A 18 -19.87 -7.55 8.51
N ALA A 19 -18.82 -7.41 7.72
CA ALA A 19 -18.86 -6.66 6.47
C ALA A 19 -19.58 -7.46 5.38
N GLU A 20 -20.59 -6.86 4.75
CA GLU A 20 -21.32 -7.44 3.62
C GLU A 20 -20.39 -7.77 2.44
N GLU A 21 -19.35 -6.95 2.24
CA GLU A 21 -18.33 -7.13 1.21
C GLU A 21 -16.95 -6.72 1.73
N ILE A 22 -15.95 -7.59 1.55
CA ILE A 22 -14.57 -7.30 1.89
C ILE A 22 -13.91 -6.55 0.74
N SER A 23 -14.09 -5.23 0.73
CA SER A 23 -13.43 -4.32 -0.20
C SER A 23 -12.07 -3.85 0.34
N ALA A 24 -11.21 -3.34 -0.57
CA ALA A 24 -9.96 -2.70 -0.15
C ALA A 24 -10.20 -1.55 0.83
N LYS A 25 -11.28 -0.78 0.66
CA LYS A 25 -11.67 0.30 1.56
C LYS A 25 -11.97 -0.24 2.95
N ALA A 26 -12.80 -1.29 3.07
CA ALA A 26 -13.15 -1.88 4.36
C ALA A 26 -11.90 -2.36 5.12
N VAL A 27 -10.95 -3.02 4.42
CA VAL A 27 -9.69 -3.45 5.02
C VAL A 27 -8.84 -2.27 5.50
N LEU A 28 -8.77 -1.18 4.71
CA LEU A 28 -8.01 0.02 5.09
C LEU A 28 -8.64 0.76 6.28
N ASP A 29 -9.95 0.80 6.36
CA ASP A 29 -10.66 1.42 7.49
C ASP A 29 -10.44 0.58 8.77
N ALA A 30 -10.58 -0.75 8.70
CA ALA A 30 -10.25 -1.66 9.80
C ALA A 30 -8.77 -1.61 10.22
N PHE A 31 -7.87 -1.41 9.26
CA PHE A 31 -6.43 -1.22 9.55
C PHE A 31 -6.17 0.03 10.40
N LYS A 32 -6.87 1.13 10.14
CA LYS A 32 -6.77 2.35 10.97
C LYS A 32 -7.28 2.14 12.40
N GLU A 33 -8.21 1.22 12.58
CA GLU A 33 -8.74 0.81 13.88
C GLU A 33 -7.89 -0.26 14.58
N ASN A 34 -6.74 -0.62 14.00
CA ASN A 34 -5.84 -1.66 14.49
C ASN A 34 -6.48 -3.06 14.57
N ASP A 35 -7.42 -3.37 13.68
CA ASP A 35 -7.96 -4.71 13.56
C ASP A 35 -6.87 -5.73 13.22
N PRO A 36 -6.72 -6.84 13.98
CA PRO A 36 -5.58 -7.75 13.83
C PRO A 36 -5.52 -8.42 12.46
N VAL A 37 -6.66 -8.74 11.87
CA VAL A 37 -6.73 -9.34 10.52
C VAL A 37 -6.35 -8.32 9.45
N ALA A 38 -6.83 -7.09 9.58
CA ALA A 38 -6.49 -6.01 8.68
C ALA A 38 -5.00 -5.64 8.77
N VAL A 39 -4.45 -5.55 9.99
CA VAL A 39 -3.01 -5.28 10.21
C VAL A 39 -2.16 -6.37 9.57
N ALA A 40 -2.45 -7.65 9.81
CA ALA A 40 -1.69 -8.74 9.23
C ALA A 40 -1.81 -8.82 7.70
N THR A 41 -2.96 -8.42 7.15
CA THR A 41 -3.16 -8.31 5.69
C THR A 41 -2.33 -7.17 5.11
N MET A 42 -2.30 -6.02 5.78
CA MET A 42 -1.51 -4.86 5.36
C MET A 42 -0.01 -5.10 5.47
N GLU A 43 0.47 -5.82 6.50
CA GLU A 43 1.87 -6.25 6.59
C GLU A 43 2.26 -7.11 5.38
N LYS A 44 1.42 -8.03 4.97
CA LYS A 44 1.68 -8.86 3.77
C LYS A 44 1.68 -8.04 2.48
N VAL A 45 0.78 -7.08 2.34
CA VAL A 45 0.76 -6.15 1.21
C VAL A 45 2.03 -5.30 1.21
N GLY A 46 2.44 -4.79 2.37
CA GLY A 46 3.67 -4.00 2.54
C GLY A 46 4.92 -4.79 2.15
N GLU A 47 5.01 -6.06 2.57
CA GLU A 47 6.10 -6.96 2.21
C GLU A 47 6.19 -7.18 0.69
N GLN A 48 5.07 -7.54 0.05
CA GLN A 48 5.04 -7.79 -1.38
C GLN A 48 5.34 -6.52 -2.19
N LEU A 49 4.73 -5.41 -1.82
CA LEU A 49 4.92 -4.15 -2.53
C LEU A 49 6.31 -3.56 -2.28
N GLY A 50 6.79 -3.59 -1.03
CA GLY A 50 8.14 -3.14 -0.69
C GLY A 50 9.22 -3.93 -1.41
N GLY A 51 9.09 -5.26 -1.46
CA GLY A 51 10.01 -6.13 -2.20
C GLY A 51 9.97 -5.87 -3.71
N ALA A 52 8.78 -5.72 -4.31
CA ALA A 52 8.64 -5.38 -5.73
C ALA A 52 9.27 -4.02 -6.07
N LEU A 53 9.02 -3.01 -5.25
CA LEU A 53 9.61 -1.68 -5.42
C LEU A 53 11.13 -1.72 -5.29
N ALA A 54 11.68 -2.50 -4.37
CA ALA A 54 13.13 -2.66 -4.22
C ALA A 54 13.78 -3.20 -5.51
N ILE A 55 13.14 -4.20 -6.16
CA ILE A 55 13.62 -4.73 -7.43
C ILE A 55 13.54 -3.68 -8.55
N ILE A 56 12.42 -2.97 -8.66
CA ILE A 56 12.21 -1.92 -9.67
C ILE A 56 13.25 -0.80 -9.50
N CYS A 57 13.48 -0.35 -8.27
CA CYS A 57 14.43 0.73 -7.98
C CYS A 57 15.88 0.35 -8.29
N CYS A 58 16.25 -0.92 -8.14
CA CYS A 58 17.58 -1.39 -8.57
C CYS A 58 17.82 -1.20 -10.08
N VAL A 59 16.76 -1.19 -10.89
CA VAL A 59 16.85 -1.03 -12.36
C VAL A 59 16.70 0.41 -12.79
N THR A 60 15.80 1.16 -12.14
CA THR A 60 15.39 2.50 -12.58
C THR A 60 16.08 3.64 -11.83
N ASP A 61 16.63 3.35 -10.65
CA ASP A 61 17.29 4.31 -9.74
C ASP A 61 16.50 5.64 -9.61
N PRO A 62 15.24 5.59 -9.17
CA PRO A 62 14.39 6.77 -9.13
C PRO A 62 14.75 7.70 -7.96
N GLU A 63 14.64 9.00 -8.16
CA GLU A 63 14.79 10.00 -7.09
C GLU A 63 13.67 9.94 -6.06
N THR A 64 12.49 9.46 -6.45
CA THR A 64 11.30 9.39 -5.58
C THR A 64 10.32 8.33 -6.08
N ILE A 65 9.73 7.59 -5.15
CA ILE A 65 8.64 6.65 -5.40
C ILE A 65 7.33 7.32 -4.99
N VAL A 66 6.37 7.42 -5.91
CA VAL A 66 5.08 8.05 -5.64
C VAL A 66 3.97 7.00 -5.62
N ILE A 67 3.28 6.87 -4.48
CA ILE A 67 2.15 5.95 -4.31
C ILE A 67 0.84 6.70 -4.53
N GLY A 68 0.10 6.31 -5.55
CA GLY A 68 -1.18 6.92 -5.91
C GLY A 68 -2.36 5.94 -5.90
N GLY A 69 -3.49 6.41 -6.42
CA GLY A 69 -4.72 5.61 -6.53
C GLY A 69 -5.50 5.51 -5.22
N GLY A 70 -6.54 4.66 -5.23
CA GLY A 70 -7.47 4.52 -4.10
C GLY A 70 -6.82 4.05 -2.80
N VAL A 71 -5.80 3.20 -2.89
CA VAL A 71 -5.09 2.62 -1.74
C VAL A 71 -4.26 3.66 -0.99
N SER A 72 -3.79 4.71 -1.67
CA SER A 72 -3.03 5.81 -1.05
C SER A 72 -3.83 6.58 0.02
N LYS A 73 -5.16 6.45 0.01
CA LYS A 73 -6.04 7.00 1.06
C LYS A 73 -5.82 6.39 2.45
N ALA A 74 -5.12 5.26 2.55
CA ALA A 74 -4.66 4.71 3.81
C ALA A 74 -3.68 5.65 4.54
N GLY A 75 -3.03 6.55 3.80
CA GLY A 75 -2.16 7.57 4.37
C GLY A 75 -0.80 7.04 4.81
N GLN A 76 -0.24 7.72 5.80
CA GLN A 76 1.10 7.45 6.32
C GLN A 76 1.31 6.00 6.80
N PRO A 77 0.35 5.34 7.47
CA PRO A 77 0.53 3.96 7.91
C PRO A 77 0.85 2.97 6.77
N LEU A 78 0.26 3.18 5.57
CA LEU A 78 0.59 2.38 4.40
C LEU A 78 2.04 2.63 3.95
N ILE A 79 2.45 3.89 3.89
CA ILE A 79 3.82 4.26 3.49
C ILE A 79 4.85 3.67 4.46
N ASP A 80 4.59 3.71 5.75
CA ASP A 80 5.49 3.18 6.77
C ASP A 80 5.62 1.66 6.66
N CYS A 81 4.51 0.96 6.39
CA CYS A 81 4.49 -0.47 6.16
C CYS A 81 5.31 -0.84 4.89
N ILE A 82 5.09 -0.15 3.77
CA ILE A 82 5.84 -0.37 2.54
C ILE A 82 7.33 -0.06 2.75
N ARG A 83 7.66 1.07 3.38
CA ARG A 83 9.04 1.51 3.62
C ARG A 83 9.82 0.53 4.49
N LYS A 84 9.19 -0.06 5.49
CA LYS A 84 9.79 -1.08 6.35
C LYS A 84 10.40 -2.20 5.51
N TYR A 85 9.60 -2.80 4.65
CA TYR A 85 10.02 -3.90 3.79
C TYR A 85 10.87 -3.46 2.60
N TYR A 86 10.59 -2.30 2.03
CA TYR A 86 11.43 -1.73 0.98
C TYR A 86 12.89 -1.60 1.44
N ARG A 87 13.13 -1.05 2.63
CA ARG A 87 14.48 -0.89 3.20
C ARG A 87 15.16 -2.21 3.52
N GLU A 88 14.39 -3.25 3.78
CA GLU A 88 14.93 -4.59 4.03
C GLU A 88 15.48 -5.24 2.75
N TYR A 89 14.79 -5.04 1.62
CA TYR A 89 15.11 -5.67 0.34
C TYR A 89 15.89 -4.78 -0.63
N ALA A 90 15.85 -3.46 -0.45
CA ALA A 90 16.50 -2.52 -1.35
C ALA A 90 18.01 -2.57 -1.28
N PHE A 91 18.62 -2.40 -2.44
CA PHE A 91 20.07 -2.26 -2.53
C PHE A 91 20.55 -1.01 -1.79
N GLU A 92 21.75 -1.03 -1.23
CA GLU A 92 22.27 0.06 -0.38
C GLU A 92 22.21 1.43 -1.04
N SER A 93 22.43 1.49 -2.36
CA SER A 93 22.41 2.75 -3.13
C SER A 93 21.01 3.39 -3.24
N CYS A 94 19.94 2.59 -3.22
CA CYS A 94 18.55 3.08 -3.36
C CYS A 94 17.71 2.93 -2.09
N LYS A 95 18.31 2.49 -0.99
CA LYS A 95 17.63 2.16 0.27
C LYS A 95 16.88 3.35 0.90
N ASP A 96 17.39 4.55 0.68
CA ASP A 96 16.85 5.78 1.24
C ASP A 96 16.00 6.58 0.24
N THR A 97 15.68 6.00 -0.93
CA THR A 97 14.76 6.63 -1.89
C THR A 97 13.42 6.98 -1.22
N PRO A 98 12.98 8.24 -1.26
CA PRO A 98 11.76 8.66 -0.62
C PRO A 98 10.52 7.97 -1.22
N ILE A 99 9.64 7.48 -0.35
CA ILE A 99 8.32 6.95 -0.73
C ILE A 99 7.28 7.93 -0.22
N VAL A 100 6.50 8.53 -1.13
CA VAL A 100 5.53 9.57 -0.83
C VAL A 100 4.16 9.27 -1.42
N ILE A 101 3.12 9.91 -0.87
CA ILE A 101 1.75 9.82 -1.40
C ILE A 101 1.57 10.87 -2.51
N ALA A 102 0.91 10.46 -3.60
CA ALA A 102 0.53 11.37 -4.67
C ALA A 102 -0.43 12.46 -4.18
N THR A 103 -0.13 13.71 -4.48
CA THR A 103 -0.95 14.86 -4.06
C THR A 103 -2.24 15.00 -4.86
N LEU A 104 -2.25 14.54 -6.12
CA LEU A 104 -3.40 14.64 -7.02
C LEU A 104 -4.45 13.50 -6.85
N GLY A 105 -4.14 12.49 -6.03
CA GLY A 105 -5.05 11.38 -5.78
C GLY A 105 -5.49 10.68 -7.07
N ASN A 106 -6.81 10.43 -7.21
CA ASN A 106 -7.39 9.81 -8.40
C ASN A 106 -7.45 10.73 -9.63
N ASP A 107 -7.32 12.04 -9.44
CA ASP A 107 -7.42 13.04 -10.51
C ASP A 107 -6.11 13.19 -11.31
N ALA A 108 -5.05 12.53 -10.88
CA ALA A 108 -3.74 12.55 -11.54
C ALA A 108 -3.82 12.20 -13.04
N GLY A 109 -4.67 11.24 -13.42
CA GLY A 109 -4.88 10.84 -14.81
C GLY A 109 -5.50 11.96 -15.65
N ILE A 110 -6.46 12.71 -15.09
CA ILE A 110 -7.12 13.84 -15.76
C ILE A 110 -6.12 14.98 -15.99
N TYR A 111 -5.36 15.33 -14.96
CA TYR A 111 -4.32 16.36 -15.07
C TYR A 111 -3.21 15.96 -16.06
N GLY A 112 -2.79 14.68 -16.03
CA GLY A 112 -1.81 14.16 -16.98
C GLY A 112 -2.30 14.22 -18.42
N ALA A 113 -3.55 13.81 -18.69
CA ALA A 113 -4.15 13.89 -20.02
C ALA A 113 -4.28 15.33 -20.50
N ALA A 114 -4.73 16.27 -19.64
CA ALA A 114 -4.81 17.69 -19.98
C ALA A 114 -3.43 18.27 -20.33
N LYS A 115 -2.39 17.89 -19.62
CA LYS A 115 -1.01 18.33 -19.87
C LYS A 115 -0.46 17.88 -21.23
N MET A 116 -0.94 16.76 -21.76
CA MET A 116 -0.48 16.25 -23.08
C MET A 116 -1.01 17.05 -24.26
N VAL A 117 -2.04 17.88 -24.07
CA VAL A 117 -2.66 18.70 -25.13
C VAL A 117 -2.43 20.20 -24.95
N LEU A 118 -1.70 20.59 -23.92
CA LEU A 118 -1.25 21.95 -23.64
C LEU A 118 0.22 22.12 -24.02
#